data_0acfdecb0cfcfe1feba56d4b507a9b97
#
_entry.id   0acfdecb0cfcfe1feba56d4b507a9b97
#
_cell.length_a   1.000
_cell.length_b   1.000
_cell.length_c   1.000
_cell.angle_alpha   90.00
_cell.angle_beta   90.00
_cell.angle_gamma   90.00
#
_symmetry.space_group_name_H-M   'P 1'
#
loop_
_entity.id
_entity.type
_entity.pdbx_description
1 polymer ?
#
loop_
_entity_poly.entity_id
_entity_poly.type
_entity_poly.pdbx_seq_one_letter_code
_entity_poly.pdbx_strand_id
1 'polypeptide(L)'
;MSEASGKEHPLSILMNEAYQVFTDLGFEIATGPELESEWYNFDVLNVPKDHPARDMQDTFWIKEKEGNVLRTHTTATIARAMELAGKEGRIPAAFISVGKVFRNEATDVTHEMQFYQIDGGMIGENISLADLKGVLSHFYKKMLGEDVEIEFRPSFFPFTEPSIEVFAKWKGQWLEMMGAGMAHPNVLKNIGLNPNKHQCLLFGGGLDRIAMIKWGIPDIRFFYQGDLRLNQF
;
A
#
# COMPACT_ATOMS: atom_id res chain seq x y z
N MET A 1 9.25 -6.64 42.12
CA MET A 1 9.78 -6.96 40.79
C MET A 1 8.79 -6.33 39.82
N SER A 2 9.15 -5.23 39.14
CA SER A 2 8.32 -4.68 38.06
C SER A 2 8.27 -5.71 36.96
N GLU A 3 7.08 -6.16 36.60
CA GLU A 3 6.91 -6.94 35.35
C GLU A 3 7.49 -6.12 34.21
N ALA A 4 8.54 -6.62 33.58
CA ALA A 4 9.05 -6.04 32.38
C ALA A 4 7.98 -6.28 31.30
N SER A 5 7.10 -5.29 31.10
CA SER A 5 6.18 -5.34 29.96
C SER A 5 7.02 -5.35 28.68
N GLY A 6 6.83 -6.35 27.83
CA GLY A 6 7.44 -6.37 26.50
C GLY A 6 7.08 -5.10 25.73
N LYS A 7 7.96 -4.65 24.85
CA LYS A 7 7.68 -3.53 23.95
C LYS A 7 7.32 -4.04 22.57
N GLU A 8 6.36 -3.39 21.93
CA GLU A 8 5.98 -3.73 20.56
C GLU A 8 7.06 -3.32 19.56
N HIS A 9 7.15 -4.08 18.49
CA HIS A 9 8.04 -3.73 17.36
C HIS A 9 7.55 -2.45 16.66
N PRO A 10 8.44 -1.53 16.23
CA PRO A 10 8.05 -0.26 15.59
C PRO A 10 7.07 -0.43 14.43
N LEU A 11 7.28 -1.42 13.56
CA LEU A 11 6.34 -1.67 12.45
C LEU A 11 4.95 -2.09 12.94
N SER A 12 4.84 -2.80 14.08
CA SER A 12 3.54 -3.16 14.67
C SER A 12 2.83 -1.92 15.21
N ILE A 13 3.57 -1.05 15.89
CA ILE A 13 3.04 0.24 16.40
C ILE A 13 2.52 1.06 15.20
N LEU A 14 3.36 1.22 14.15
CA LEU A 14 3.01 2.02 12.99
C LEU A 14 1.81 1.45 12.23
N MET A 15 1.73 0.12 12.10
CA MET A 15 0.59 -0.56 11.47
C MET A 15 -0.71 -0.28 12.22
N ASN A 16 -0.68 -0.37 13.56
CA ASN A 16 -1.86 -0.09 14.39
C ASN A 16 -2.29 1.38 14.28
N GLU A 17 -1.33 2.32 14.31
CA GLU A 17 -1.61 3.74 14.09
C GLU A 17 -2.22 4.00 12.71
N ALA A 18 -1.66 3.39 11.65
CA ALA A 18 -2.17 3.53 10.28
C ALA A 18 -3.61 2.99 10.17
N TYR A 19 -3.88 1.81 10.72
CA TYR A 19 -5.25 1.27 10.76
C TYR A 19 -6.21 2.19 11.49
N GLN A 20 -5.80 2.76 12.64
CA GLN A 20 -6.65 3.69 13.39
C GLN A 20 -7.01 4.92 12.54
N VAL A 21 -6.01 5.54 11.87
CA VAL A 21 -6.25 6.71 11.01
C VAL A 21 -7.26 6.40 9.91
N PHE A 22 -7.11 5.25 9.23
CA PHE A 22 -8.02 4.90 8.14
C PHE A 22 -9.39 4.44 8.62
N THR A 23 -9.48 3.72 9.73
CA THR A 23 -10.79 3.33 10.30
C THR A 23 -11.58 4.52 10.81
N ASP A 24 -10.91 5.56 11.35
CA ASP A 24 -11.55 6.84 11.71
C ASP A 24 -12.10 7.58 10.48
N LEU A 25 -11.52 7.35 9.28
CA LEU A 25 -12.04 7.83 8.00
C LEU A 25 -13.12 6.93 7.38
N GLY A 26 -13.50 5.83 8.05
CA GLY A 26 -14.52 4.90 7.60
C GLY A 26 -14.02 3.79 6.66
N PHE A 27 -12.71 3.55 6.57
CA PHE A 27 -12.17 2.41 5.84
C PHE A 27 -12.32 1.10 6.63
N GLU A 28 -12.72 0.03 5.94
CA GLU A 28 -12.73 -1.33 6.48
C GLU A 28 -11.34 -1.97 6.30
N ILE A 29 -10.86 -2.69 7.33
CA ILE A 29 -9.59 -3.43 7.22
C ILE A 29 -9.80 -4.67 6.37
N ALA A 30 -9.05 -4.77 5.28
CA ALA A 30 -9.04 -5.95 4.41
C ALA A 30 -7.77 -6.78 4.63
N THR A 31 -7.94 -8.10 4.67
CA THR A 31 -6.83 -9.06 4.74
C THR A 31 -6.85 -10.00 3.54
N GLY A 32 -5.68 -10.46 3.13
CA GLY A 32 -5.53 -11.35 1.97
C GLY A 32 -4.29 -12.23 2.05
N PRO A 33 -4.20 -13.26 1.20
CA PRO A 33 -3.11 -14.22 1.22
C PRO A 33 -1.78 -13.60 0.76
N GLU A 34 -0.66 -14.08 1.31
CA GLU A 34 0.69 -13.76 0.82
C GLU A 34 1.02 -14.51 -0.48
N LEU A 35 0.50 -15.74 -0.61
CA LEU A 35 0.55 -16.48 -1.87
C LEU A 35 -0.64 -16.09 -2.74
N GLU A 36 -0.38 -15.29 -3.77
CA GLU A 36 -1.42 -14.71 -4.61
C GLU A 36 -1.42 -15.29 -6.02
N SER A 37 -2.56 -15.25 -6.69
CA SER A 37 -2.64 -15.59 -8.10
C SER A 37 -2.07 -14.47 -8.98
N GLU A 38 -1.50 -14.84 -10.12
CA GLU A 38 -1.07 -13.88 -11.16
C GLU A 38 -2.20 -12.92 -11.53
N TRP A 39 -3.44 -13.41 -11.57
CA TRP A 39 -4.63 -12.61 -11.85
C TRP A 39 -4.76 -11.42 -10.90
N TYR A 40 -4.80 -11.65 -9.58
CA TYR A 40 -4.98 -10.57 -8.61
C TYR A 40 -3.73 -9.73 -8.40
N ASN A 41 -2.54 -10.32 -8.59
CA ASN A 41 -1.30 -9.56 -8.43
C ASN A 41 -1.03 -8.63 -9.62
N PHE A 42 -1.52 -8.96 -10.83
CA PHE A 42 -1.19 -8.23 -12.05
C PHE A 42 -2.38 -7.96 -12.97
N ASP A 43 -3.11 -9.01 -13.42
CA ASP A 43 -4.08 -8.87 -14.49
C ASP A 43 -5.25 -7.98 -14.11
N VAL A 44 -5.81 -8.17 -12.91
CA VAL A 44 -6.91 -7.35 -12.39
C VAL A 44 -6.52 -5.88 -12.29
N LEU A 45 -5.25 -5.59 -12.04
CA LEU A 45 -4.67 -4.26 -11.93
C LEU A 45 -4.19 -3.68 -13.29
N ASN A 46 -4.64 -4.26 -14.41
CA ASN A 46 -4.29 -3.77 -15.75
C ASN A 46 -2.78 -3.74 -16.04
N VAL A 47 -1.97 -4.54 -15.35
CA VAL A 47 -0.53 -4.67 -15.62
C VAL A 47 -0.34 -5.55 -16.86
N PRO A 48 0.30 -5.06 -17.95
CA PRO A 48 0.51 -5.84 -19.16
C PRO A 48 1.32 -7.11 -18.94
N LYS A 49 1.16 -8.11 -19.83
CA LYS A 49 1.89 -9.39 -19.72
C LYS A 49 3.40 -9.26 -19.90
N ASP A 50 3.83 -8.26 -20.64
CA ASP A 50 5.23 -7.91 -20.92
C ASP A 50 5.80 -6.83 -20.00
N HIS A 51 5.07 -6.47 -18.92
CA HIS A 51 5.53 -5.46 -17.99
C HIS A 51 6.72 -5.98 -17.16
N PRO A 52 7.81 -5.18 -16.99
CA PRO A 52 9.00 -5.62 -16.24
C PRO A 52 8.72 -6.15 -14.84
N ALA A 53 7.75 -5.59 -14.12
CA ALA A 53 7.38 -6.06 -12.79
C ALA A 53 6.93 -7.54 -12.73
N ARG A 54 6.62 -8.16 -13.87
CA ARG A 54 6.30 -9.60 -13.96
C ARG A 54 7.54 -10.46 -14.15
N ASP A 55 8.71 -9.86 -14.40
CA ASP A 55 9.94 -10.61 -14.59
C ASP A 55 10.30 -11.39 -13.32
N MET A 56 10.92 -12.54 -13.51
CA MET A 56 11.43 -13.37 -12.40
C MET A 56 12.55 -12.67 -11.61
N GLN A 57 13.11 -11.59 -12.14
CA GLN A 57 14.05 -10.74 -11.43
C GLN A 57 13.39 -9.84 -10.38
N ASP A 58 12.09 -9.52 -10.56
CA ASP A 58 11.34 -8.63 -9.66
C ASP A 58 10.26 -9.36 -8.85
N THR A 59 9.82 -10.54 -9.29
CA THR A 59 8.72 -11.29 -8.68
C THR A 59 9.12 -12.73 -8.33
N PHE A 60 8.78 -13.18 -7.13
CA PHE A 60 8.93 -14.58 -6.73
C PHE A 60 7.77 -15.43 -7.26
N TRP A 61 8.03 -16.19 -8.31
CA TRP A 61 7.12 -17.17 -8.90
C TRP A 61 7.23 -18.51 -8.20
N ILE A 62 6.12 -19.18 -7.93
CA ILE A 62 6.10 -20.47 -7.24
C ILE A 62 6.12 -21.61 -8.27
N LYS A 63 7.22 -22.34 -8.33
CA LYS A 63 7.43 -23.41 -9.33
C LYS A 63 6.39 -24.53 -9.30
N GLU A 64 5.91 -24.87 -8.11
CA GLU A 64 4.98 -25.99 -7.89
C GLU A 64 3.50 -25.61 -8.04
N LYS A 65 3.23 -24.31 -8.25
CA LYS A 65 1.89 -23.74 -8.42
C LYS A 65 1.92 -22.71 -9.54
N GLU A 66 1.85 -23.20 -10.77
CA GLU A 66 1.83 -22.34 -11.96
C GLU A 66 0.76 -21.23 -11.82
N GLY A 67 1.12 -20.01 -12.20
CA GLY A 67 0.25 -18.85 -12.08
C GLY A 67 0.09 -18.29 -10.66
N ASN A 68 0.97 -18.70 -9.70
CA ASN A 68 1.01 -18.14 -8.35
C ASN A 68 2.36 -17.47 -8.06
N VAL A 69 2.29 -16.37 -7.30
CA VAL A 69 3.43 -15.56 -6.89
C VAL A 69 3.36 -15.25 -5.40
N LEU A 70 4.48 -14.90 -4.78
CA LEU A 70 4.43 -14.14 -3.56
C LEU A 70 4.01 -12.71 -3.92
N ARG A 71 2.96 -12.18 -3.27
CA ARG A 71 2.40 -10.87 -3.63
C ARG A 71 3.45 -9.75 -3.55
N THR A 72 3.50 -8.92 -4.59
CA THR A 72 4.45 -7.80 -4.69
C THR A 72 3.92 -6.50 -4.09
N HIS A 73 2.63 -6.47 -3.73
CA HIS A 73 1.90 -5.37 -3.10
C HIS A 73 0.63 -5.90 -2.42
N THR A 74 0.04 -5.10 -1.53
CA THR A 74 -1.24 -5.43 -0.90
C THR A 74 -2.45 -4.91 -1.67
N THR A 75 -2.26 -4.25 -2.82
CA THR A 75 -3.33 -3.82 -3.74
C THR A 75 -4.17 -5.00 -4.26
N ALA A 76 -3.57 -6.20 -4.38
CA ALA A 76 -4.31 -7.43 -4.69
C ALA A 76 -5.41 -7.71 -3.67
N THR A 77 -5.13 -7.50 -2.38
CA THR A 77 -6.12 -7.61 -1.29
C THR A 77 -7.24 -6.59 -1.45
N ILE A 78 -6.90 -5.35 -1.80
CA ILE A 78 -7.88 -4.27 -2.05
C ILE A 78 -8.78 -4.63 -3.23
N ALA A 79 -8.21 -5.12 -4.33
CA ALA A 79 -9.00 -5.56 -5.50
C ALA A 79 -9.99 -6.67 -5.15
N ARG A 80 -9.59 -7.67 -4.34
CA ARG A 80 -10.49 -8.72 -3.83
C ARG A 80 -11.62 -8.16 -2.97
N ALA A 81 -11.31 -7.26 -2.05
CA ALA A 81 -12.30 -6.65 -1.17
C ALA A 81 -13.32 -5.82 -1.96
N MET A 82 -12.86 -5.06 -2.94
CA MET A 82 -13.70 -4.26 -3.83
C MET A 82 -14.59 -5.13 -4.74
N GLU A 83 -14.04 -6.21 -5.30
CA GLU A 83 -14.81 -7.16 -6.09
C GLU A 83 -15.94 -7.79 -5.26
N LEU A 84 -15.65 -8.21 -4.02
CA LEU A 84 -16.64 -8.77 -3.10
C LEU A 84 -17.70 -7.73 -2.75
N ALA A 85 -17.32 -6.51 -2.39
CA ALA A 85 -18.25 -5.43 -2.09
C ALA A 85 -19.18 -5.12 -3.27
N GLY A 86 -18.64 -5.15 -4.50
CA GLY A 86 -19.45 -5.00 -5.72
C GLY A 86 -20.47 -6.12 -5.90
N LYS A 87 -20.08 -7.38 -5.71
CA LYS A 87 -20.97 -8.55 -5.77
C LYS A 87 -22.08 -8.53 -4.72
N GLU A 88 -21.78 -7.99 -3.55
CA GLU A 88 -22.71 -7.87 -2.42
C GLU A 88 -23.56 -6.59 -2.46
N GLY A 89 -23.34 -5.70 -3.43
CA GLY A 89 -24.03 -4.43 -3.53
C GLY A 89 -23.67 -3.43 -2.42
N ARG A 90 -22.52 -3.59 -1.77
CA ARG A 90 -22.00 -2.72 -0.70
C ARG A 90 -21.16 -1.57 -1.24
N ILE A 91 -21.71 -0.76 -2.13
CA ILE A 91 -21.07 0.45 -2.66
C ILE A 91 -21.93 1.66 -2.25
N PRO A 92 -21.35 2.73 -1.67
CA PRO A 92 -19.91 3.02 -1.55
C PRO A 92 -19.19 2.14 -0.51
N ALA A 93 -17.89 1.91 -0.72
CA ALA A 93 -17.02 1.16 0.20
C ALA A 93 -15.58 1.68 0.15
N ALA A 94 -14.87 1.55 1.26
CA ALA A 94 -13.46 1.92 1.37
C ALA A 94 -12.70 0.85 2.15
N PHE A 95 -11.52 0.46 1.66
CA PHE A 95 -10.72 -0.61 2.24
C PHE A 95 -9.27 -0.18 2.41
N ILE A 96 -8.65 -0.67 3.50
CA ILE A 96 -7.24 -0.52 3.81
C ILE A 96 -6.62 -1.88 4.13
N SER A 97 -5.43 -2.13 3.63
CA SER A 97 -4.67 -3.34 3.92
C SER A 97 -3.23 -3.00 4.23
N VAL A 98 -2.70 -3.55 5.31
CA VAL A 98 -1.27 -3.55 5.61
C VAL A 98 -0.80 -4.99 5.65
N GLY A 99 0.31 -5.29 5.00
CA GLY A 99 0.82 -6.64 5.00
C GLY A 99 2.21 -6.76 4.39
N LYS A 100 2.81 -7.91 4.61
CA LYS A 100 4.08 -8.27 3.99
C LYS A 100 3.92 -8.39 2.49
N VAL A 101 4.90 -7.91 1.78
CA VAL A 101 5.05 -8.03 0.32
C VAL A 101 6.46 -8.49 0.01
N PHE A 102 6.65 -9.04 -1.18
CA PHE A 102 7.87 -9.75 -1.54
C PHE A 102 8.31 -9.29 -2.92
N ARG A 103 9.58 -8.85 -3.04
CA ARG A 103 10.18 -8.48 -4.31
C ARG A 103 11.55 -9.12 -4.44
N ASN A 104 11.86 -9.67 -5.59
CA ASN A 104 13.14 -10.29 -5.86
C ASN A 104 14.18 -9.24 -6.27
N GLU A 105 14.45 -8.31 -5.35
CA GLU A 105 15.37 -7.20 -5.53
C GLU A 105 16.63 -7.41 -4.68
N ALA A 106 17.73 -6.77 -5.05
CA ALA A 106 18.93 -6.76 -4.23
C ALA A 106 18.68 -5.94 -2.95
N THR A 107 19.01 -6.52 -1.81
CA THR A 107 18.88 -5.86 -0.50
C THR A 107 19.93 -4.77 -0.34
N ASP A 108 19.48 -3.56 0.03
CA ASP A 108 20.33 -2.41 0.34
C ASP A 108 19.77 -1.62 1.54
N VAL A 109 20.22 -0.36 1.73
CA VAL A 109 19.80 0.52 2.84
C VAL A 109 18.31 0.89 2.77
N THR A 110 17.72 0.86 1.58
CA THR A 110 16.35 1.31 1.29
C THR A 110 15.46 0.22 0.73
N HIS A 111 16.02 -0.94 0.37
CA HIS A 111 15.30 -2.07 -0.22
C HIS A 111 15.55 -3.36 0.55
N GLU A 112 14.49 -4.13 0.74
CA GLU A 112 14.51 -5.45 1.34
C GLU A 112 13.60 -6.38 0.53
N MET A 113 13.98 -7.65 0.41
CA MET A 113 13.18 -8.65 -0.34
C MET A 113 11.80 -8.87 0.26
N GLN A 114 11.66 -8.65 1.56
CA GLN A 114 10.40 -8.69 2.29
C GLN A 114 10.25 -7.40 3.09
N PHE A 115 9.16 -6.68 2.88
CA PHE A 115 8.87 -5.46 3.62
C PHE A 115 7.35 -5.33 3.83
N TYR A 116 6.92 -4.31 4.58
CA TYR A 116 5.50 -4.04 4.77
C TYR A 116 5.03 -2.93 3.83
N GLN A 117 3.90 -3.17 3.22
CA GLN A 117 3.21 -2.18 2.38
C GLN A 117 1.83 -1.89 2.94
N ILE A 118 1.42 -0.64 2.82
CA ILE A 118 0.06 -0.17 3.07
C ILE A 118 -0.56 0.22 1.75
N ASP A 119 -1.70 -0.38 1.42
CA ASP A 119 -2.49 -0.06 0.24
C ASP A 119 -3.94 0.16 0.64
N GLY A 120 -4.60 1.06 -0.05
CA GLY A 120 -6.01 1.31 0.18
C GLY A 120 -6.73 1.78 -1.08
N GLY A 121 -8.05 1.80 -0.97
CA GLY A 121 -8.88 2.31 -2.02
C GLY A 121 -10.31 2.56 -1.57
N MET A 122 -11.00 3.42 -2.30
CA MET A 122 -12.39 3.78 -2.06
C MET A 122 -13.16 3.73 -3.38
N ILE A 123 -14.37 3.17 -3.36
CA ILE A 123 -15.28 3.07 -4.50
C ILE A 123 -16.57 3.82 -4.21
N GLY A 124 -17.07 4.56 -5.19
CA GLY A 124 -18.37 5.23 -5.10
C GLY A 124 -18.78 5.87 -6.43
N GLU A 125 -19.88 6.61 -6.43
CA GLU A 125 -20.40 7.27 -7.64
C GLU A 125 -19.83 8.69 -7.85
N ASN A 126 -19.22 9.30 -6.81
CA ASN A 126 -18.73 10.68 -6.85
C ASN A 126 -17.34 10.81 -6.20
N ILE A 127 -16.50 9.80 -6.40
CA ILE A 127 -15.11 9.79 -5.91
C ILE A 127 -14.20 10.56 -6.86
N SER A 128 -13.34 11.40 -6.33
CA SER A 128 -12.48 12.30 -7.10
C SER A 128 -11.02 12.27 -6.65
N LEU A 129 -10.15 12.83 -7.48
CA LEU A 129 -8.73 13.03 -7.13
C LEU A 129 -8.57 14.00 -5.93
N ALA A 130 -9.52 14.88 -5.70
CA ALA A 130 -9.52 15.78 -4.54
C ALA A 130 -9.72 14.99 -3.24
N ASP A 131 -10.63 14.00 -3.24
CA ASP A 131 -10.84 13.11 -2.09
C ASP A 131 -9.57 12.30 -1.79
N LEU A 132 -8.92 11.76 -2.83
CA LEU A 132 -7.65 11.07 -2.68
C LEU A 132 -6.58 11.93 -2.01
N LYS A 133 -6.41 13.18 -2.49
CA LYS A 133 -5.46 14.13 -1.90
C LYS A 133 -5.81 14.46 -0.46
N GLY A 134 -7.10 14.62 -0.15
CA GLY A 134 -7.59 14.87 1.20
C GLY A 134 -7.25 13.73 2.16
N VAL A 135 -7.58 12.50 1.78
CA VAL A 135 -7.30 11.28 2.56
C VAL A 135 -5.79 11.13 2.83
N LEU A 136 -4.96 11.25 1.79
CA LEU A 136 -3.51 11.08 1.93
C LEU A 136 -2.84 12.21 2.71
N SER A 137 -3.29 13.46 2.52
CA SER A 137 -2.80 14.58 3.33
C SER A 137 -3.12 14.39 4.81
N HIS A 138 -4.34 13.96 5.13
CA HIS A 138 -4.73 13.64 6.50
C HIS A 138 -3.87 12.51 7.08
N PHE A 139 -3.71 11.42 6.35
CA PHE A 139 -2.89 10.28 6.76
C PHE A 139 -1.46 10.71 7.11
N TYR A 140 -0.77 11.39 6.19
CA TYR A 140 0.63 11.77 6.43
C TYR A 140 0.79 12.78 7.57
N LYS A 141 -0.14 13.71 7.74
CA LYS A 141 -0.14 14.60 8.90
C LYS A 141 -0.27 13.85 10.22
N LYS A 142 -1.15 12.86 10.27
CA LYS A 142 -1.31 12.01 11.47
C LYS A 142 -0.07 11.16 11.75
N MET A 143 0.56 10.62 10.71
CA MET A 143 1.72 9.74 10.85
C MET A 143 3.04 10.49 11.12
N LEU A 144 3.26 11.64 10.50
CA LEU A 144 4.53 12.37 10.51
C LEU A 144 4.49 13.73 11.23
N GLY A 145 3.30 14.18 11.63
CA GLY A 145 3.06 15.46 12.30
C GLY A 145 2.37 16.51 11.42
N GLU A 146 1.68 17.45 12.05
CA GLU A 146 0.85 18.45 11.35
C GLU A 146 1.65 19.37 10.41
N ASP A 147 2.95 19.58 10.70
CA ASP A 147 3.84 20.46 9.92
C ASP A 147 4.49 19.76 8.73
N VAL A 148 4.16 18.49 8.45
CA VAL A 148 4.72 17.77 7.30
C VAL A 148 4.30 18.45 5.98
N GLU A 149 5.27 18.80 5.16
CA GLU A 149 5.03 19.30 3.80
C GLU A 149 4.81 18.10 2.87
N ILE A 150 3.70 18.12 2.13
CA ILE A 150 3.31 17.06 1.19
C ILE A 150 3.13 17.66 -0.20
N GLU A 151 3.67 16.98 -1.20
CA GLU A 151 3.54 17.35 -2.61
C GLU A 151 2.99 16.17 -3.42
N PHE A 152 2.08 16.47 -4.34
CA PHE A 152 1.52 15.51 -5.28
C PHE A 152 2.05 15.81 -6.68
N ARG A 153 2.79 14.87 -7.26
CA ARG A 153 3.37 15.01 -8.59
C ARG A 153 2.68 14.09 -9.59
N PRO A 154 2.46 14.51 -10.83
CA PRO A 154 2.00 13.61 -11.87
C PRO A 154 2.94 12.41 -12.05
N SER A 155 2.37 11.22 -12.26
CA SER A 155 3.10 9.98 -12.50
C SER A 155 2.34 9.08 -13.47
N PHE A 156 2.84 7.87 -13.69
CA PHE A 156 2.18 6.86 -14.51
C PHE A 156 2.25 5.49 -13.83
N PHE A 157 1.07 4.87 -13.65
CA PHE A 157 0.95 3.47 -13.25
C PHE A 157 -0.11 2.78 -14.13
N PRO A 158 0.07 1.50 -14.51
CA PRO A 158 -0.89 0.80 -15.38
C PRO A 158 -2.32 0.73 -14.81
N PHE A 159 -2.44 0.77 -13.49
CA PHE A 159 -3.71 0.58 -12.76
C PHE A 159 -4.41 1.88 -12.38
N THR A 160 -3.82 3.05 -12.65
CA THR A 160 -4.44 4.35 -12.34
C THR A 160 -4.35 5.34 -13.49
N GLU A 161 -5.41 6.17 -13.65
CA GLU A 161 -5.50 7.27 -14.61
C GLU A 161 -6.52 8.32 -14.11
N PRO A 162 -6.10 9.53 -13.72
CA PRO A 162 -4.70 10.00 -13.61
C PRO A 162 -3.95 9.34 -12.45
N SER A 163 -2.62 9.24 -12.64
CA SER A 163 -1.70 8.77 -11.60
C SER A 163 -0.95 9.92 -10.97
N ILE A 164 -0.66 9.80 -9.69
CA ILE A 164 0.16 10.74 -8.92
C ILE A 164 1.12 9.97 -8.01
N GLU A 165 2.25 10.57 -7.72
CA GLU A 165 3.14 10.21 -6.63
C GLU A 165 3.01 11.19 -5.49
N VAL A 166 3.11 10.68 -4.27
CA VAL A 166 3.07 11.47 -3.03
C VAL A 166 4.48 11.61 -2.49
N PHE A 167 4.91 12.82 -2.29
CA PHE A 167 6.19 13.16 -1.68
C PHE A 167 5.98 13.80 -0.33
N ALA A 168 6.80 13.43 0.66
CA ALA A 168 6.89 14.13 1.94
C ALA A 168 8.29 14.75 2.08
N LYS A 169 8.35 15.94 2.66
CA LYS A 169 9.61 16.62 2.91
C LYS A 169 10.19 16.21 4.25
N TRP A 170 11.38 15.64 4.23
CA TRP A 170 12.10 15.23 5.42
C TRP A 170 13.54 15.72 5.39
N LYS A 171 13.99 16.37 6.47
CA LYS A 171 15.34 16.96 6.57
C LYS A 171 15.71 17.82 5.34
N GLY A 172 14.74 18.55 4.80
CA GLY A 172 14.94 19.44 3.65
C GLY A 172 14.92 18.76 2.27
N GLN A 173 14.74 17.45 2.20
CA GLN A 173 14.67 16.70 0.93
C GLN A 173 13.26 16.13 0.71
N TRP A 174 12.82 16.10 -0.54
CA TRP A 174 11.60 15.44 -0.94
C TRP A 174 11.84 13.95 -1.14
N LEU A 175 11.13 13.13 -0.38
CA LEU A 175 11.16 11.67 -0.48
C LEU A 175 9.84 11.18 -1.05
N GLU A 176 9.92 10.33 -2.06
CA GLU A 176 8.77 9.59 -2.58
C GLU A 176 8.26 8.62 -1.51
N MET A 177 6.97 8.68 -1.24
CA MET A 177 6.33 7.92 -0.18
C MET A 177 5.37 6.86 -0.71
N MET A 178 4.64 7.18 -1.79
CA MET A 178 3.49 6.36 -2.20
C MET A 178 3.07 6.71 -3.63
N GLY A 179 2.68 5.69 -4.39
CA GLY A 179 1.92 5.87 -5.63
C GLY A 179 0.42 5.93 -5.34
N ALA A 180 -0.31 6.72 -6.12
CA ALA A 180 -1.75 6.86 -5.97
C ALA A 180 -2.41 7.30 -7.29
N GLY A 181 -3.74 7.23 -7.36
CA GLY A 181 -4.48 7.74 -8.52
C GLY A 181 -5.95 7.31 -8.53
N MET A 182 -6.64 7.73 -9.58
CA MET A 182 -7.96 7.19 -9.87
C MET A 182 -7.79 5.84 -10.59
N ALA A 183 -8.55 4.83 -10.21
CA ALA A 183 -8.42 3.52 -10.83
C ALA A 183 -8.70 3.58 -12.34
N HIS A 184 -7.82 2.97 -13.12
CA HIS A 184 -8.02 2.85 -14.56
C HIS A 184 -9.34 2.11 -14.85
N PRO A 185 -10.13 2.52 -15.87
CA PRO A 185 -11.41 1.88 -16.18
C PRO A 185 -11.35 0.37 -16.35
N ASN A 186 -10.22 -0.17 -16.81
CA ASN A 186 -10.04 -1.62 -16.94
C ASN A 186 -10.00 -2.32 -15.57
N VAL A 187 -9.42 -1.70 -14.54
CA VAL A 187 -9.41 -2.25 -13.18
C VAL A 187 -10.85 -2.41 -12.68
N LEU A 188 -11.68 -1.38 -12.84
CA LEU A 188 -13.11 -1.45 -12.48
C LEU A 188 -13.84 -2.57 -13.23
N LYS A 189 -13.61 -2.69 -14.54
CA LYS A 189 -14.21 -3.78 -15.34
C LYS A 189 -13.73 -5.16 -14.87
N ASN A 190 -12.45 -5.30 -14.57
CA ASN A 190 -11.86 -6.57 -14.14
C ASN A 190 -12.41 -7.05 -12.80
N ILE A 191 -12.78 -6.14 -11.89
CA ILE A 191 -13.47 -6.46 -10.63
C ILE A 191 -15.00 -6.48 -10.75
N GLY A 192 -15.53 -6.45 -12.00
CA GLY A 192 -16.97 -6.57 -12.26
C GLY A 192 -17.81 -5.31 -12.05
N LEU A 193 -17.15 -4.12 -11.98
CA LEU A 193 -17.83 -2.84 -11.80
C LEU A 193 -17.97 -2.07 -13.11
N ASN A 194 -19.00 -1.23 -13.19
CA ASN A 194 -19.24 -0.36 -14.34
C ASN A 194 -18.48 0.96 -14.18
N PRO A 195 -17.42 1.25 -15.01
CA PRO A 195 -16.63 2.47 -14.90
C PRO A 195 -17.38 3.75 -15.30
N ASN A 196 -18.54 3.63 -15.96
CA ASN A 196 -19.39 4.79 -16.25
C ASN A 196 -20.27 5.20 -15.05
N LYS A 197 -20.41 4.32 -14.06
CA LYS A 197 -21.21 4.54 -12.86
C LYS A 197 -20.35 4.77 -11.63
N HIS A 198 -19.25 4.02 -11.53
CA HIS A 198 -18.40 4.03 -10.34
C HIS A 198 -17.05 4.66 -10.64
N GLN A 199 -16.55 5.44 -9.70
CA GLN A 199 -15.18 5.90 -9.61
C GLN A 199 -14.50 5.20 -8.44
N CYS A 200 -13.19 5.03 -8.56
CA CYS A 200 -12.40 4.42 -7.51
C CYS A 200 -11.08 5.17 -7.38
N LEU A 201 -10.68 5.48 -6.16
CA LEU A 201 -9.31 5.90 -5.87
C LEU A 201 -8.50 4.70 -5.34
N LEU A 202 -7.21 4.68 -5.67
CA LEU A 202 -6.25 3.70 -5.20
C LEU A 202 -4.98 4.40 -4.73
N PHE A 203 -4.34 3.84 -3.70
CA PHE A 203 -3.05 4.29 -3.22
C PHE A 203 -2.28 3.14 -2.59
N GLY A 204 -0.94 3.20 -2.62
CA GLY A 204 -0.09 2.19 -2.01
C GLY A 204 1.34 2.62 -1.87
N GLY A 205 1.99 2.24 -0.75
CA GLY A 205 3.38 2.57 -0.47
C GLY A 205 3.99 1.75 0.66
N GLY A 206 5.32 1.83 0.79
CA GLY A 206 6.07 1.13 1.82
C GLY A 206 5.81 1.71 3.22
N LEU A 207 5.30 0.89 4.14
CA LEU A 207 5.11 1.27 5.53
C LEU A 207 6.45 1.49 6.23
N ASP A 208 7.46 0.68 5.91
CA ASP A 208 8.81 0.78 6.45
C ASP A 208 9.43 2.15 6.20
N ARG A 209 9.20 2.76 5.03
CA ARG A 209 9.70 4.10 4.71
C ARG A 209 9.11 5.16 5.64
N ILE A 210 7.82 5.04 5.99
CA ILE A 210 7.20 5.92 6.98
C ILE A 210 7.86 5.73 8.35
N ALA A 211 8.13 4.48 8.76
CA ALA A 211 8.81 4.16 9.99
C ALA A 211 10.23 4.74 10.05
N MET A 212 11.00 4.61 8.95
CA MET A 212 12.34 5.19 8.85
C MET A 212 12.33 6.70 9.06
N ILE A 213 11.36 7.40 8.46
CA ILE A 213 11.21 8.85 8.59
C ILE A 213 10.77 9.21 10.02
N LYS A 214 9.71 8.57 10.53
CA LYS A 214 9.11 8.87 11.83
C LYS A 214 10.12 8.77 12.97
N TRP A 215 10.96 7.74 12.95
CA TRP A 215 11.91 7.45 14.02
C TRP A 215 13.38 7.72 13.65
N GLY A 216 13.64 8.23 12.45
CA GLY A 216 14.99 8.54 11.99
C GLY A 216 15.88 7.32 11.81
N ILE A 217 15.29 6.16 11.49
CA ILE A 217 16.01 4.90 11.27
C ILE A 217 16.70 4.96 9.89
N PRO A 218 18.02 4.80 9.83
CA PRO A 218 18.76 5.06 8.58
C PRO A 218 18.77 3.89 7.59
N ASP A 219 18.34 2.69 8.01
CA ASP A 219 18.49 1.46 7.23
C ASP A 219 17.28 0.54 7.46
N ILE A 220 16.57 0.19 6.39
CA ILE A 220 15.37 -0.65 6.42
C ILE A 220 15.65 -2.04 7.01
N ARG A 221 16.85 -2.58 6.81
CA ARG A 221 17.24 -3.90 7.28
C ARG A 221 17.18 -4.06 8.80
N PHE A 222 17.30 -2.96 9.54
CA PHE A 222 17.20 -3.01 11.01
C PHE A 222 15.85 -3.54 11.48
N PHE A 223 14.77 -3.30 10.74
CA PHE A 223 13.44 -3.83 11.09
C PHE A 223 13.38 -5.37 11.05
N TYR A 224 14.28 -6.04 10.32
CA TYR A 224 14.25 -7.47 10.03
C TYR A 224 15.38 -8.27 10.64
N GLN A 225 16.39 -7.62 11.22
CA GLN A 225 17.58 -8.27 11.80
C GLN A 225 17.42 -8.69 13.27
N GLY A 226 16.27 -8.44 13.89
CA GLY A 226 16.05 -8.76 15.30
C GLY A 226 16.83 -7.86 16.27
N ASP A 227 17.17 -6.65 15.87
CA ASP A 227 17.89 -5.69 16.69
C ASP A 227 17.00 -5.13 17.80
N LEU A 228 17.24 -5.55 19.04
CA LEU A 228 16.44 -5.13 20.19
C LEU A 228 16.52 -3.63 20.50
N ARG A 229 17.48 -2.90 19.94
CA ARG A 229 17.56 -1.43 20.05
C ARG A 229 16.38 -0.74 19.39
N LEU A 230 15.73 -1.38 18.42
CA LEU A 230 14.49 -0.87 17.80
C LEU A 230 13.30 -0.84 18.77
N ASN A 231 13.33 -1.62 19.85
CA ASN A 231 12.25 -1.64 20.84
C ASN A 231 12.34 -0.47 21.85
N GLN A 232 13.09 0.58 21.52
CA GLN A 232 13.20 1.79 22.35
C GLN A 232 12.22 2.91 21.92
N PHE A 233 11.51 2.73 20.84
CA PHE A 233 10.56 3.70 20.26
C PHE A 233 9.14 3.53 20.80
#